data_e1be2c74aeff8c6416d176c44cae8759
#
_entry.id   e1be2c74aeff8c6416d176c44cae8759
#
_cell.length_a   1.000
_cell.length_b   1.000
_cell.length_c   1.000
_cell.angle_alpha   90.00
_cell.angle_beta   90.00
_cell.angle_gamma   90.00
#
_symmetry.space_group_name_H-M   'P 1'
#
loop_
_entity.id
_entity.type
_entity.pdbx_description
1 polymer ?
#
loop_
_entity_poly.entity_id
_entity_poly.type
_entity_poly.pdbx_seq_one_letter_code
_entity_poly.pdbx_strand_id
1 'polypeptide(L)'
;TSLLDELSVKFPRIRWRFTSPHPRDFPDDLIELIAARANIAKHVHLPLQSGSNAVLERMRRGYTREAYLNLVDLIRARIPGVAISTDVIAGFCGEAEDDHKDTLDIFARVKYDMAYM
;
A
#
# COMPACT_ATOMS: atom_id res chain seq x y z
N THR A 1 1.32 8.15 13.38
CA THR A 1 1.78 9.33 12.62
C THR A 1 2.50 10.32 13.52
N SER A 2 1.96 10.66 14.67
CA SER A 2 2.58 11.64 15.57
C SER A 2 3.94 11.17 16.11
N LEU A 3 4.08 9.88 16.41
CA LEU A 3 5.37 9.33 16.84
C LEU A 3 6.43 9.46 15.76
N LEU A 4 6.08 9.10 14.52
CA LEU A 4 7.00 9.19 13.40
C LEU A 4 7.38 10.64 13.10
N ASP A 5 6.43 11.56 13.21
CA ASP A 5 6.69 13.00 13.06
C ASP A 5 7.70 13.49 14.09
N GLU A 6 7.48 13.19 15.37
CA GLU A 6 8.39 13.58 16.44
C GLU A 6 9.80 13.00 16.26
N LEU A 7 9.89 11.71 15.92
CA LEU A 7 11.18 11.05 15.75
C LEU A 7 11.94 11.63 14.56
N SER A 8 11.26 11.92 13.45
CA SER A 8 11.90 12.47 12.26
C SER A 8 12.46 13.88 12.50
N VAL A 9 11.82 14.66 13.36
CA VAL A 9 12.31 16.00 13.74
C VAL A 9 13.45 15.92 14.73
N LYS A 10 13.33 15.07 15.76
CA LYS A 10 14.35 14.94 16.82
C LYS A 10 15.65 14.31 16.33
N PHE A 11 15.57 13.42 15.37
CA PHE A 11 16.72 12.67 14.87
C PHE A 11 16.85 12.83 13.36
N PRO A 12 17.23 14.02 12.87
CA PRO A 12 17.19 14.31 11.43
C PRO A 12 18.23 13.54 10.60
N ARG A 13 19.25 12.95 11.23
CA ARG A 13 20.27 12.16 10.54
C ARG A 13 19.93 10.69 10.40
N ILE A 14 18.86 10.22 11.10
CA ILE A 14 18.40 8.84 11.01
C ILE A 14 17.37 8.73 9.91
N ARG A 15 17.53 7.72 9.05
CA ARG A 15 16.52 7.40 8.03
C ARG A 15 15.47 6.50 8.64
N TRP A 16 14.23 6.96 8.67
CA TRP A 16 13.13 6.24 9.27
C TRP A 16 12.40 5.41 8.24
N ARG A 17 12.09 4.18 8.59
CA ARG A 17 11.21 3.28 7.85
C ARG A 17 10.11 2.81 8.77
N PHE A 18 8.99 2.42 8.21
CA PHE A 18 7.85 1.97 8.98
C PHE A 18 7.15 0.82 8.28
N THR A 19 6.42 0.00 9.05
CA THR A 19 5.53 -1.01 8.52
C THR A 19 4.23 -0.32 8.13
N SER A 20 3.83 -0.46 6.87
CA SER A 20 2.62 0.20 6.38
C SER A 20 1.38 -0.36 7.08
N PRO A 21 0.42 0.50 7.43
CA PRO A 21 -0.85 0.05 7.98
C PRO A 21 -1.68 -0.63 6.90
N HIS A 22 -2.75 -1.30 7.33
CA HIS A 22 -3.73 -1.87 6.42
C HIS A 22 -4.27 -0.78 5.48
N PRO A 23 -4.48 -1.06 4.16
CA PRO A 23 -4.95 -0.04 3.22
C PRO A 23 -6.20 0.70 3.66
N ARG A 24 -7.11 0.04 4.39
CA ARG A 24 -8.31 0.67 4.92
C ARG A 24 -8.01 1.78 5.94
N ASP A 25 -6.93 1.63 6.68
CA ASP A 25 -6.58 2.51 7.79
C ASP A 25 -5.39 3.42 7.49
N PHE A 26 -5.08 3.63 6.21
CA PHE A 26 -3.95 4.46 5.80
C PHE A 26 -4.33 5.94 5.89
N PRO A 27 -3.82 6.69 6.89
CA PRO A 27 -4.25 8.06 7.11
C PRO A 27 -3.60 9.05 6.15
N ASP A 28 -4.35 10.09 5.78
CA ASP A 28 -3.84 11.13 4.88
C ASP A 28 -2.66 11.90 5.48
N ASP A 29 -2.66 12.12 6.79
CA ASP A 29 -1.56 12.82 7.46
C ASP A 29 -0.25 12.04 7.40
N LEU A 30 -0.29 10.71 7.36
CA LEU A 30 0.89 9.89 7.13
C LEU A 30 1.46 10.11 5.72
N ILE A 31 0.61 10.21 4.72
CA ILE A 31 1.04 10.48 3.34
C ILE A 31 1.74 11.85 3.28
N GLU A 32 1.16 12.87 3.88
CA GLU A 32 1.74 14.21 3.91
C GLU A 32 3.09 14.22 4.66
N LEU A 33 3.20 13.48 5.74
CA LEU A 33 4.43 13.36 6.52
C LEU A 33 5.55 12.72 5.70
N ILE A 34 5.26 11.62 5.00
CA ILE A 34 6.25 10.95 4.15
C ILE A 34 6.72 11.90 3.05
N ALA A 35 5.81 12.66 2.46
CA ALA A 35 6.14 13.62 1.42
C ALA A 35 7.02 14.77 1.95
N ALA A 36 6.78 15.22 3.17
CA ALA A 36 7.42 16.41 3.73
C ALA A 36 8.79 16.14 4.35
N ARG A 37 9.06 14.94 4.87
CA ARG A 37 10.28 14.63 5.62
C ARG A 37 11.30 13.91 4.74
N ALA A 38 12.48 14.52 4.58
CA ALA A 38 13.56 13.94 3.78
C ALA A 38 14.15 12.67 4.39
N ASN A 39 14.11 12.53 5.72
CA ASN A 39 14.66 11.38 6.44
C ASN A 39 13.67 10.23 6.63
N ILE A 40 12.46 10.34 6.11
CA ILE A 40 11.52 9.23 6.03
C ILE A 40 11.64 8.59 4.64
N ALA A 41 11.81 7.26 4.59
CA ALA A 41 11.96 6.56 3.33
C ALA A 41 10.72 6.72 2.44
N LYS A 42 10.93 7.05 1.16
CA LYS A 42 9.84 7.19 0.17
C LYS A 42 9.47 5.83 -0.38
N HIS A 43 9.13 4.91 0.51
CA HIS A 43 8.73 3.55 0.19
C HIS A 43 7.51 3.19 1.02
N VAL A 44 6.47 2.67 0.37
CA VAL A 44 5.23 2.26 1.02
C VAL A 44 4.94 0.81 0.65
N HIS A 45 4.73 -0.03 1.66
CA HIS A 45 4.29 -1.40 1.47
C HIS A 45 2.77 -1.45 1.66
N LEU A 46 2.05 -1.71 0.58
CA LEU A 46 0.58 -1.76 0.57
C LEU A 46 0.12 -3.18 0.26
N PRO A 47 -0.19 -4.00 1.27
CA PRO A 47 -0.67 -5.37 1.04
C PRO A 47 -1.99 -5.36 0.27
N LEU A 48 -1.98 -5.86 -0.97
CA LEU A 48 -3.18 -6.02 -1.79
C LEU A 48 -3.96 -7.27 -1.40
N GLN A 49 -3.25 -8.37 -1.21
CA GLN A 49 -3.75 -9.72 -0.95
C GLN A 49 -4.44 -10.31 -2.19
N SER A 50 -5.41 -9.64 -2.78
CA SER A 50 -6.06 -10.03 -4.02
C SER A 50 -6.61 -8.81 -4.75
N GLY A 51 -6.68 -8.88 -6.07
CA GLY A 51 -7.33 -7.86 -6.91
C GLY A 51 -8.81 -8.10 -7.15
N SER A 52 -9.37 -9.19 -6.60
CA SER A 52 -10.79 -9.52 -6.73
C SER A 52 -11.57 -9.11 -5.49
N ASN A 53 -12.64 -8.33 -5.66
CA ASN A 53 -13.52 -7.95 -4.55
C ASN A 53 -14.14 -9.16 -3.85
N ALA A 54 -14.49 -10.20 -4.62
CA ALA A 54 -15.07 -11.42 -4.04
C ALA A 54 -14.08 -12.11 -3.09
N VAL A 55 -12.82 -12.20 -3.49
CA VAL A 55 -11.77 -12.82 -2.66
C VAL A 55 -11.46 -11.93 -1.45
N LEU A 56 -11.37 -10.62 -1.64
CA LEU A 56 -11.13 -9.67 -0.55
C LEU A 56 -12.24 -9.75 0.50
N GLU A 57 -13.49 -9.92 0.08
CA GLU A 57 -14.62 -10.09 1.00
C GLU A 57 -14.48 -11.38 1.80
N ARG A 58 -14.11 -12.50 1.15
CA ARG A 58 -13.87 -13.78 1.83
C ARG A 58 -12.73 -13.69 2.83
N MET A 59 -11.71 -12.91 2.52
CA MET A 59 -10.56 -12.67 3.41
C MET A 59 -10.92 -11.69 4.54
N ARG A 60 -12.07 -11.03 4.48
CA ARG A 60 -12.51 -10.00 5.43
C ARG A 60 -11.51 -8.85 5.55
N ARG A 61 -11.00 -8.37 4.42
CA ARG A 61 -10.01 -7.31 4.42
C ARG A 61 -10.57 -5.92 4.67
N GLY A 62 -11.87 -5.71 4.44
CA GLY A 62 -12.54 -4.45 4.72
C GLY A 62 -12.26 -3.34 3.71
N TYR A 63 -11.74 -3.68 2.53
CA TYR A 63 -11.54 -2.73 1.43
C TYR A 63 -11.84 -3.40 0.09
N THR A 64 -12.07 -2.59 -0.93
CA THR A 64 -12.31 -3.04 -2.29
C THR A 64 -11.10 -2.73 -3.17
N ARG A 65 -11.04 -3.38 -4.35
CA ARG A 65 -9.99 -3.07 -5.32
C ARG A 65 -10.04 -1.61 -5.76
N GLU A 66 -11.23 -1.04 -5.88
CA GLU A 66 -11.42 0.36 -6.29
C GLU A 66 -10.86 1.31 -5.23
N ALA A 67 -11.13 1.07 -3.95
CA ALA A 67 -10.59 1.86 -2.85
C ALA A 67 -9.06 1.74 -2.79
N TYR A 68 -8.54 0.54 -3.03
CA TYR A 68 -7.10 0.32 -3.08
C TYR A 68 -6.43 1.12 -4.22
N LEU A 69 -7.01 1.07 -5.41
CA LEU A 69 -6.49 1.83 -6.56
C LEU A 69 -6.52 3.34 -6.31
N ASN A 70 -7.59 3.84 -5.70
CA ASN A 70 -7.70 5.25 -5.33
C ASN A 70 -6.62 5.65 -4.33
N LEU A 71 -6.32 4.79 -3.36
CA LEU A 71 -5.25 5.03 -2.40
C LEU A 71 -3.88 5.08 -3.08
N VAL A 72 -3.61 4.17 -4.01
CA VAL A 72 -2.36 4.16 -4.77
C VAL A 72 -2.21 5.46 -5.57
N ASP A 73 -3.26 5.90 -6.24
CA ASP A 73 -3.24 7.15 -7.01
C ASP A 73 -2.96 8.35 -6.11
N LEU A 74 -3.58 8.39 -4.94
CA LEU A 74 -3.36 9.45 -3.96
C LEU A 74 -1.90 9.48 -3.48
N ILE A 75 -1.36 8.32 -3.14
CA ILE A 75 0.02 8.21 -2.67
C ILE A 75 0.99 8.68 -3.75
N ARG A 76 0.80 8.25 -4.99
CA ARG A 76 1.68 8.65 -6.10
C ARG A 76 1.58 10.13 -6.42
N ALA A 77 0.40 10.72 -6.26
CA ALA A 77 0.21 12.14 -6.47
C ALA A 77 0.88 13.00 -5.40
N ARG A 78 0.88 12.52 -4.14
CA ARG A 78 1.39 13.27 -2.98
C ARG A 78 2.86 13.02 -2.69
N ILE A 79 3.39 11.86 -3.06
CA ILE A 79 4.79 11.48 -2.79
C ILE A 79 5.48 11.20 -4.12
N PRO A 80 6.07 12.21 -4.77
CA PRO A 80 6.79 12.00 -6.04
C PRO A 80 7.95 11.01 -5.87
N GLY A 81 8.05 10.06 -6.80
CA GLY A 81 9.12 9.06 -6.77
C GLY A 81 8.94 7.95 -5.73
N VAL A 82 7.76 7.83 -5.13
CA VAL A 82 7.51 6.78 -4.13
C VAL A 82 7.64 5.38 -4.75
N ALA A 83 8.29 4.47 -4.01
CA ALA A 83 8.33 3.05 -4.35
C ALA A 83 7.19 2.34 -3.62
N ILE A 84 6.46 1.50 -4.33
CA ILE A 84 5.32 0.75 -3.76
C ILE A 84 5.60 -0.74 -3.90
N SER A 85 5.47 -1.47 -2.80
CA SER A 85 5.53 -2.92 -2.77
C SER A 85 4.24 -3.50 -2.23
N THR A 86 4.01 -4.79 -2.45
CA THR A 86 2.77 -5.45 -2.05
C THR A 86 2.99 -6.91 -1.70
N ASP A 87 1.99 -7.49 -1.01
CA ASP A 87 1.84 -8.93 -0.80
C ASP A 87 0.59 -9.40 -1.51
N VAL A 88 0.64 -10.60 -2.10
CA VAL A 88 -0.50 -11.22 -2.80
C VAL A 88 -0.59 -12.69 -2.43
N ILE A 89 -1.81 -13.17 -2.28
CA ILE A 89 -2.10 -14.59 -2.08
C ILE A 89 -2.76 -15.11 -3.35
N ALA A 90 -2.13 -16.11 -3.98
CA ALA A 90 -2.71 -16.82 -5.12
C ALA A 90 -3.30 -18.15 -4.62
N GLY A 91 -4.38 -18.61 -5.24
CA GLY A 91 -5.00 -19.89 -4.90
C GLY A 91 -5.76 -19.88 -3.58
N PHE A 92 -6.21 -18.73 -3.12
CA PHE A 92 -7.03 -18.64 -1.91
C PHE A 92 -8.31 -19.47 -2.08
N CYS A 93 -8.80 -20.03 -0.99
CA CYS A 93 -9.97 -20.89 -1.00
C CYS A 93 -11.15 -20.21 -1.70
N GLY A 94 -11.66 -20.84 -2.76
CA GLY A 94 -12.75 -20.28 -3.56
C GLY A 94 -12.34 -19.28 -4.62
N GLU A 95 -11.04 -19.05 -4.81
CA GLU A 95 -10.55 -18.19 -5.90
C GLU A 95 -10.75 -18.87 -7.25
N ALA A 96 -11.47 -18.18 -8.14
CA ALA A 96 -11.66 -18.61 -9.53
C ALA A 96 -10.61 -17.96 -10.45
N GLU A 97 -10.53 -18.44 -11.69
CA GLU A 97 -9.58 -17.87 -12.64
C GLU A 97 -9.85 -16.39 -12.94
N ASP A 98 -11.11 -15.98 -12.97
CA ASP A 98 -11.48 -14.57 -13.15
C ASP A 98 -10.99 -13.70 -11.98
N ASP A 99 -11.02 -14.24 -10.76
CA ASP A 99 -10.48 -13.55 -9.58
C ASP A 99 -8.96 -13.33 -9.72
N HIS A 100 -8.27 -14.34 -10.23
CA HIS A 100 -6.83 -14.25 -10.49
C HIS A 100 -6.52 -13.20 -11.57
N LYS A 101 -7.33 -13.15 -12.63
CA LYS A 101 -7.20 -12.12 -13.67
C LYS A 101 -7.38 -10.71 -13.12
N ASP A 102 -8.31 -10.53 -12.18
CA ASP A 102 -8.50 -9.24 -11.52
C ASP A 102 -7.24 -8.82 -10.74
N THR A 103 -6.56 -9.77 -10.11
CA THR A 103 -5.29 -9.50 -9.42
C THR A 103 -4.20 -9.08 -10.42
N LEU A 104 -4.10 -9.78 -11.55
CA LEU A 104 -3.14 -9.42 -12.60
C LEU A 104 -3.44 -8.04 -13.19
N ASP A 105 -4.71 -7.67 -13.32
CA ASP A 105 -5.11 -6.34 -13.78
C ASP A 105 -4.61 -5.25 -12.83
N ILE A 106 -4.74 -5.45 -11.53
CA ILE A 106 -4.19 -4.52 -10.52
C ILE A 106 -2.67 -4.38 -10.70
N PHE A 107 -1.96 -5.47 -10.89
CA PHE A 107 -0.52 -5.44 -11.10
C PHE A 107 -0.15 -4.60 -12.34
N ALA A 108 -0.89 -4.75 -13.41
CA ALA A 108 -0.67 -3.98 -14.63
C ALA A 108 -0.93 -2.49 -14.43
N ARG A 109 -1.93 -2.14 -13.64
CA ARG A 109 -2.29 -0.74 -13.36
C ARG A 109 -1.36 -0.06 -12.38
N VAL A 110 -0.99 -0.75 -11.31
CA VAL A 110 -0.18 -0.15 -10.25
C VAL A 110 1.30 -0.14 -10.60
N LYS A 111 1.79 -1.15 -11.30
CA LYS A 111 3.22 -1.28 -11.65
C LYS A 111 4.10 -1.23 -10.42
N TYR A 112 3.94 -2.24 -9.55
CA TYR A 112 4.70 -2.33 -8.32
C TYR A 112 6.19 -2.42 -8.54
N ASP A 113 6.96 -1.85 -7.63
CA ASP A 113 8.42 -2.01 -7.61
C ASP A 113 8.82 -3.40 -7.11
N MET A 114 8.03 -3.99 -6.21
CA MET A 114 8.27 -5.32 -5.68
C MET A 114 6.95 -5.94 -5.21
N ALA A 115 6.80 -7.25 -5.40
CA ALA A 115 5.66 -8.01 -4.91
C ALA A 115 6.12 -9.33 -4.30
N TYR A 116 5.51 -9.69 -3.17
CA TYR A 116 5.74 -10.95 -2.50
C TYR A 116 4.51 -11.85 -2.65
N MET A 117 4.73 -13.11 -2.98
CA MET A 117 3.67 -14.11 -3.12
C MET A 117 3.82 -15.25 -2.13
#